data_a294f6715e0c24b948e1b48f3bb5cbdd
#
_entry.id   a294f6715e0c24b948e1b48f3bb5cbdd
#
_cell.length_a   1.000
_cell.length_b   1.000
_cell.length_c   1.000
_cell.angle_alpha   90.00
_cell.angle_beta   90.00
_cell.angle_gamma   90.00
#
_symmetry.space_group_name_H-M   'P 1'
#
loop_
_entity.id
_entity.type
_entity.pdbx_description
1 polymer ?
#
loop_
_entity_poly.entity_id
_entity_poly.type
_entity_poly.pdbx_seq_one_letter_code
_entity_poly.pdbx_strand_id
1 'polypeptide(L)'
;MVVAFSVIGILILALIYFVLRAQNLQKELALSRHTNKQTNSKINYAYHNLVMVTDALEKSLSSRIESAHKSRLISQEQYNALSPLMRNFSTIVMTCCEKGDTLEESLNKVLASEDITLEAIKEVVKALPGNIRMAWSKNTADGFIAFCQAVTASVTGTTKSSKAEPEAQEKNSA
;
A
#
# COMPACT_ATOMS: atom_id res chain seq x y z
N MET A 1 -47.20 -4.83 57.64
CA MET A 1 -45.89 -4.26 57.97
C MET A 1 -44.74 -5.06 57.34
N VAL A 2 -44.64 -6.40 57.57
CA VAL A 2 -43.54 -7.26 57.08
C VAL A 2 -43.40 -7.25 55.58
N VAL A 3 -44.48 -7.31 54.79
CA VAL A 3 -44.47 -7.29 53.30
C VAL A 3 -43.90 -5.96 52.76
N ALA A 4 -44.22 -4.84 53.40
CA ALA A 4 -43.69 -3.55 52.97
C ALA A 4 -42.17 -3.44 53.14
N PHE A 5 -41.60 -3.98 54.21
CA PHE A 5 -40.17 -4.01 54.46
C PHE A 5 -39.41 -4.95 53.46
N SER A 6 -40.01 -6.09 53.09
CA SER A 6 -39.40 -6.96 52.08
C SER A 6 -39.38 -6.32 50.70
N VAL A 7 -40.42 -5.61 50.30
CA VAL A 7 -40.44 -4.89 49.00
C VAL A 7 -39.39 -3.80 48.97
N ILE A 8 -39.24 -3.01 50.03
CA ILE A 8 -38.21 -1.99 50.13
C ILE A 8 -36.80 -2.58 50.06
N GLY A 9 -36.57 -3.73 50.75
CA GLY A 9 -35.27 -4.43 50.69
C GLY A 9 -34.90 -4.88 49.26
N ILE A 10 -35.88 -5.43 48.53
CA ILE A 10 -35.68 -5.84 47.14
C ILE A 10 -35.35 -4.65 46.21
N LEU A 11 -36.08 -3.53 46.41
CA LEU A 11 -35.83 -2.31 45.63
C LEU A 11 -34.45 -1.73 45.90
N ILE A 12 -33.97 -1.73 47.12
CA ILE A 12 -32.61 -1.27 47.47
C ILE A 12 -31.56 -2.17 46.80
N LEU A 13 -31.72 -3.48 46.85
CA LEU A 13 -30.79 -4.41 46.18
C LEU A 13 -30.77 -4.21 44.66
N ALA A 14 -31.93 -4.05 44.06
CA ALA A 14 -32.04 -3.73 42.62
C ALA A 14 -31.33 -2.43 42.29
N LEU A 15 -31.49 -1.40 43.09
CA LEU A 15 -30.88 -0.09 42.90
C LEU A 15 -29.34 -0.17 43.00
N ILE A 16 -28.82 -0.89 43.99
CA ILE A 16 -27.39 -1.16 44.16
C ILE A 16 -26.86 -1.91 42.92
N TYR A 17 -27.56 -2.94 42.47
CA TYR A 17 -27.17 -3.67 41.27
C TYR A 17 -27.08 -2.80 40.04
N PHE A 18 -28.08 -1.93 39.78
CA PHE A 18 -28.09 -1.03 38.67
C PHE A 18 -26.96 0.01 38.73
N VAL A 19 -26.67 0.54 39.93
CA VAL A 19 -25.55 1.47 40.12
C VAL A 19 -24.22 0.82 39.82
N LEU A 20 -23.98 -0.37 40.36
CA LEU A 20 -22.74 -1.12 40.08
C LEU A 20 -22.59 -1.47 38.60
N ARG A 21 -23.69 -1.89 37.96
CA ARG A 21 -23.70 -2.18 36.52
C ARG A 21 -23.43 -0.94 35.68
N ALA A 22 -24.01 0.20 36.03
CA ALA A 22 -23.76 1.48 35.35
C ALA A 22 -22.31 1.94 35.48
N GLN A 23 -21.71 1.79 36.67
CA GLN A 23 -20.28 2.09 36.87
C GLN A 23 -19.36 1.19 36.05
N ASN A 24 -19.66 -0.11 35.96
CA ASN A 24 -18.87 -1.03 35.14
C ASN A 24 -18.96 -0.68 33.65
N LEU A 25 -20.16 -0.40 33.13
CA LEU A 25 -20.37 0.04 31.76
C LEU A 25 -19.63 1.36 31.46
N GLN A 26 -19.63 2.31 32.39
CA GLN A 26 -18.86 3.55 32.23
C GLN A 26 -17.36 3.30 32.15
N LYS A 27 -16.81 2.37 32.97
CA LYS A 27 -15.39 2.00 32.91
C LYS A 27 -15.05 1.33 31.59
N GLU A 28 -15.87 0.39 31.13
CA GLU A 28 -15.67 -0.29 29.83
C GLU A 28 -15.71 0.72 28.67
N LEU A 29 -16.64 1.65 28.72
CA LEU A 29 -16.80 2.67 27.69
C LEU A 29 -15.61 3.65 27.69
N ALA A 30 -15.10 4.03 28.86
CA ALA A 30 -13.92 4.87 29.00
C ALA A 30 -12.67 4.14 28.47
N LEU A 31 -12.51 2.85 28.79
CA LEU A 31 -11.41 2.03 28.29
C LEU A 31 -11.48 1.85 26.78
N SER A 32 -12.65 1.56 26.23
CA SER A 32 -12.88 1.46 24.78
C SER A 32 -12.55 2.78 24.05
N ARG A 33 -12.98 3.92 24.60
CA ARG A 33 -12.65 5.24 24.04
C ARG A 33 -11.13 5.50 24.05
N HIS A 34 -10.46 5.14 25.13
CA HIS A 34 -9.02 5.30 25.24
C HIS A 34 -8.27 4.42 24.23
N THR A 35 -8.68 3.15 24.09
CA THR A 35 -8.12 2.21 23.12
C THR A 35 -8.34 2.69 21.69
N ASN A 36 -9.56 3.16 21.36
CA ASN A 36 -9.86 3.71 20.04
C ASN A 36 -9.00 4.95 19.73
N LYS A 37 -8.82 5.85 20.71
CA LYS A 37 -7.97 7.03 20.53
C LYS A 37 -6.51 6.65 20.27
N GLN A 38 -5.98 5.68 21.01
CA GLN A 38 -4.62 5.16 20.79
C GLN A 38 -4.48 4.48 19.42
N THR A 39 -5.46 3.67 19.03
CA THR A 39 -5.48 2.99 17.73
C THR A 39 -5.51 4.00 16.59
N ASN A 40 -6.39 5.01 16.66
CA ASN A 40 -6.46 6.06 15.66
C ASN A 40 -5.14 6.87 15.56
N SER A 41 -4.49 7.15 16.70
CA SER A 41 -3.20 7.83 16.70
C SER A 41 -2.12 6.98 16.01
N LYS A 42 -2.08 5.65 16.26
CA LYS A 42 -1.15 4.73 15.60
C LYS A 42 -1.42 4.62 14.10
N ILE A 43 -2.70 4.55 13.70
CA ILE A 43 -3.10 4.52 12.29
C ILE A 43 -2.66 5.80 11.59
N ASN A 44 -2.92 6.97 12.17
CA ASN A 44 -2.51 8.25 11.60
C ASN A 44 -0.99 8.36 11.45
N TYR A 45 -0.24 7.86 12.44
CA TYR A 45 1.22 7.83 12.38
C TYR A 45 1.72 6.88 11.26
N ALA A 46 1.15 5.68 11.18
CA ALA A 46 1.50 4.72 10.13
C ALA A 46 1.16 5.26 8.73
N TYR A 47 0.01 5.90 8.59
CA TYR A 47 -0.41 6.56 7.35
C TYR A 47 0.56 7.67 6.94
N HIS A 48 0.92 8.56 7.87
CA HIS A 48 1.88 9.63 7.60
C HIS A 48 3.24 9.08 7.14
N ASN A 49 3.74 8.03 7.81
CA ASN A 49 4.98 7.38 7.40
C ASN A 49 4.88 6.74 6.01
N LEU A 50 3.73 6.13 5.68
CA LEU A 50 3.49 5.56 4.36
C LEU A 50 3.54 6.64 3.28
N VAL A 51 2.87 7.78 3.50
CA VAL A 51 2.94 8.93 2.58
C VAL A 51 4.39 9.37 2.38
N MET A 52 5.15 9.56 3.44
CA MET A 52 6.56 9.98 3.32
C MET A 52 7.41 8.98 2.52
N VAL A 53 7.20 7.69 2.72
CA VAL A 53 7.94 6.64 2.00
C VAL A 53 7.53 6.61 0.52
N THR A 54 6.24 6.69 0.22
CA THR A 54 5.75 6.70 -1.16
C THR A 54 6.20 7.94 -1.93
N ASP A 55 6.23 9.11 -1.29
CA ASP A 55 6.75 10.35 -1.89
C ASP A 55 8.26 10.27 -2.17
N ALA A 56 9.02 9.68 -1.26
CA ALA A 56 10.45 9.46 -1.47
C ALA A 56 10.71 8.48 -2.64
N LEU A 57 9.91 7.41 -2.73
CA LEU A 57 9.97 6.48 -3.85
C LEU A 57 9.57 7.15 -5.17
N GLU A 58 8.51 7.93 -5.20
CA GLU A 58 8.06 8.69 -6.38
C GLU A 58 9.19 9.55 -6.95
N LYS A 59 9.85 10.34 -6.11
CA LYS A 59 11.00 11.17 -6.52
C LYS A 59 12.14 10.33 -7.08
N SER A 60 12.46 9.19 -6.42
CA SER A 60 13.50 8.29 -6.87
C SER A 60 13.17 7.63 -8.21
N LEU A 61 11.94 7.11 -8.36
CA LEU A 61 11.47 6.45 -9.58
C LEU A 61 11.40 7.43 -10.75
N SER A 62 10.84 8.63 -10.55
CA SER A 62 10.76 9.68 -11.55
C SER A 62 12.15 10.11 -12.04
N SER A 63 13.09 10.35 -11.13
CA SER A 63 14.46 10.69 -11.47
C SER A 63 15.16 9.60 -12.29
N ARG A 64 14.94 8.33 -11.97
CA ARG A 64 15.51 7.20 -12.73
C ARG A 64 14.97 7.11 -14.14
N ILE A 65 13.66 7.27 -14.34
CA ILE A 65 13.04 7.26 -15.66
C ILE A 65 13.51 8.46 -16.50
N GLU A 66 13.60 9.63 -15.90
CA GLU A 66 14.15 10.82 -16.60
C GLU A 66 15.62 10.62 -17.01
N SER A 67 16.44 10.06 -16.12
CA SER A 67 17.84 9.76 -16.42
C SER A 67 17.96 8.73 -17.54
N ALA A 68 17.13 7.70 -17.53
CA ALA A 68 17.09 6.69 -18.57
C ALA A 68 16.68 7.27 -19.92
N HIS A 69 15.71 8.17 -19.93
CA HIS A 69 15.30 8.86 -21.14
C HIS A 69 16.42 9.77 -21.68
N LYS A 70 17.05 10.57 -20.83
CA LYS A 70 18.22 11.42 -21.21
C LYS A 70 19.38 10.59 -21.75
N SER A 71 19.58 9.40 -21.21
CA SER A 71 20.61 8.44 -21.66
C SER A 71 20.19 7.62 -22.89
N ARG A 72 19.00 7.86 -23.46
CA ARG A 72 18.43 7.14 -24.60
C ARG A 72 18.28 5.61 -24.39
N LEU A 73 18.12 5.19 -23.14
CA LEU A 73 17.89 3.79 -22.77
C LEU A 73 16.43 3.38 -22.99
N ILE A 74 15.51 4.33 -23.05
CA ILE A 74 14.10 4.12 -23.36
C ILE A 74 13.67 5.02 -24.51
N SER A 75 12.69 4.54 -25.30
CA SER A 75 12.10 5.32 -26.38
C SER A 75 11.25 6.47 -25.85
N GLN A 76 10.96 7.46 -26.70
CA GLN A 76 10.05 8.55 -26.35
C GLN A 76 8.64 8.02 -26.00
N GLU A 77 8.18 7.01 -26.70
CA GLU A 77 6.88 6.38 -26.46
C GLU A 77 6.82 5.70 -25.07
N GLN A 78 7.86 4.93 -24.73
CA GLN A 78 7.99 4.33 -23.40
C GLN A 78 8.07 5.41 -22.30
N TYR A 79 8.83 6.48 -22.53
CA TYR A 79 8.92 7.58 -21.57
C TYR A 79 7.56 8.25 -21.35
N ASN A 80 6.83 8.54 -22.43
CA ASN A 80 5.51 9.16 -22.34
C ASN A 80 4.51 8.32 -21.57
N ALA A 81 4.56 6.98 -21.69
CA ALA A 81 3.67 6.08 -20.96
C ALA A 81 4.09 5.85 -19.50
N LEU A 82 5.39 5.77 -19.22
CA LEU A 82 5.90 5.42 -17.88
C LEU A 82 6.06 6.64 -16.97
N SER A 83 6.38 7.82 -17.52
CA SER A 83 6.63 9.03 -16.74
C SER A 83 5.43 9.45 -15.87
N PRO A 84 4.18 9.48 -16.37
CA PRO A 84 3.02 9.81 -15.55
C PRO A 84 2.78 8.81 -14.42
N LEU A 85 3.05 7.51 -14.66
CA LEU A 85 2.94 6.49 -13.61
C LEU A 85 3.92 6.75 -12.47
N MET A 86 5.16 7.13 -12.81
CA MET A 86 6.20 7.38 -11.81
C MET A 86 6.00 8.71 -11.08
N ARG A 87 5.48 9.74 -11.76
CA ARG A 87 5.17 11.06 -11.15
C ARG A 87 3.97 11.04 -10.23
N ASN A 88 3.04 10.14 -10.46
CA ASN A 88 1.83 9.97 -9.65
C ASN A 88 1.89 8.70 -8.76
N PHE A 89 3.10 8.14 -8.55
CA PHE A 89 3.29 6.88 -7.84
C PHE A 89 2.67 6.90 -6.44
N SER A 90 2.96 7.95 -5.66
CA SER A 90 2.44 8.11 -4.29
C SER A 90 0.91 8.17 -4.30
N THR A 91 0.33 8.98 -5.17
CA THR A 91 -1.12 9.14 -5.30
C THR A 91 -1.81 7.82 -5.69
N ILE A 92 -1.25 7.07 -6.64
CA ILE A 92 -1.80 5.78 -7.09
C ILE A 92 -1.78 4.77 -5.94
N VAL A 93 -0.62 4.61 -5.27
CA VAL A 93 -0.48 3.67 -4.16
C VAL A 93 -1.39 4.04 -3.00
N MET A 94 -1.46 5.33 -2.64
CA MET A 94 -2.32 5.80 -1.55
C MET A 94 -3.80 5.60 -1.85
N THR A 95 -4.24 5.86 -3.09
CA THR A 95 -5.63 5.63 -3.50
C THR A 95 -6.01 4.15 -3.39
N CYS A 96 -5.13 3.24 -3.82
CA CYS A 96 -5.33 1.81 -3.63
C CYS A 96 -5.42 1.41 -2.15
N CYS A 97 -4.55 1.96 -1.29
CA CYS A 97 -4.51 1.62 0.13
C CYS A 97 -5.68 2.18 0.93
N GLU A 98 -6.11 3.42 0.65
CA GLU A 98 -7.18 4.10 1.39
C GLU A 98 -8.57 3.55 1.08
N LYS A 99 -8.83 3.31 -0.20
CA LYS A 99 -10.18 2.95 -0.68
C LYS A 99 -10.34 1.47 -0.94
N GLY A 100 -9.22 0.71 -0.93
CA GLY A 100 -9.22 -0.68 -1.38
C GLY A 100 -9.51 -0.82 -2.87
N ASP A 101 -9.29 0.25 -3.64
CA ASP A 101 -9.48 0.26 -5.09
C ASP A 101 -8.47 -0.67 -5.77
N THR A 102 -8.86 -1.22 -6.89
CA THR A 102 -7.92 -1.91 -7.78
C THR A 102 -6.93 -0.92 -8.39
N LEU A 103 -5.81 -1.41 -8.91
CA LEU A 103 -4.83 -0.57 -9.59
C LEU A 103 -5.45 0.14 -10.80
N GLU A 104 -6.27 -0.56 -11.60
CA GLU A 104 -6.92 0.02 -12.78
C GLU A 104 -7.88 1.15 -12.41
N GLU A 105 -8.66 1.00 -11.34
CA GLU A 105 -9.56 2.05 -10.85
C GLU A 105 -8.78 3.28 -10.37
N SER A 106 -7.69 3.06 -9.63
CA SER A 106 -6.83 4.13 -9.15
C SER A 106 -6.13 4.86 -10.31
N LEU A 107 -5.62 4.11 -11.30
CA LEU A 107 -5.02 4.68 -12.51
C LEU A 107 -6.02 5.53 -13.30
N ASN A 108 -7.23 5.03 -13.53
CA ASN A 108 -8.26 5.79 -14.24
C ASN A 108 -8.58 7.12 -13.55
N LYS A 109 -8.60 7.14 -12.22
CA LYS A 109 -8.83 8.38 -11.45
C LYS A 109 -7.69 9.36 -11.57
N VAL A 110 -6.44 8.88 -11.49
CA VAL A 110 -5.24 9.73 -11.52
C VAL A 110 -4.94 10.19 -12.93
N LEU A 111 -5.07 9.31 -13.93
CA LEU A 111 -4.78 9.63 -15.32
C LEU A 111 -5.89 10.43 -16.03
N ALA A 112 -7.05 10.59 -15.41
CA ALA A 112 -8.14 11.43 -15.96
C ALA A 112 -7.73 12.89 -16.20
N SER A 113 -6.67 13.37 -15.53
CA SER A 113 -6.09 14.70 -15.70
C SER A 113 -4.88 14.73 -16.64
N GLU A 114 -4.42 13.59 -17.13
CA GLU A 114 -3.28 13.43 -18.02
C GLU A 114 -3.76 13.07 -19.43
N ASP A 115 -3.03 13.51 -20.46
CA ASP A 115 -3.37 13.20 -21.86
C ASP A 115 -3.02 11.74 -22.27
N ILE A 116 -3.09 10.80 -21.32
CA ILE A 116 -2.70 9.40 -21.52
C ILE A 116 -3.83 8.47 -21.12
N THR A 117 -4.12 7.53 -21.98
CA THR A 117 -5.11 6.49 -21.74
C THR A 117 -4.50 5.25 -21.11
N LEU A 118 -5.27 4.53 -20.31
CA LEU A 118 -4.85 3.25 -19.71
C LEU A 118 -4.47 2.22 -20.80
N GLU A 119 -5.11 2.27 -21.95
CA GLU A 119 -4.83 1.40 -23.08
C GLU A 119 -3.42 1.63 -23.64
N ALA A 120 -3.00 2.89 -23.78
CA ALA A 120 -1.65 3.22 -24.22
C ALA A 120 -0.57 2.67 -23.25
N ILE A 121 -0.84 2.77 -21.95
CA ILE A 121 0.04 2.18 -20.93
C ILE A 121 0.07 0.65 -21.06
N LYS A 122 -1.08 -0.01 -21.22
CA LYS A 122 -1.17 -1.47 -21.40
C LYS A 122 -0.39 -1.95 -22.62
N GLU A 123 -0.39 -1.21 -23.72
CA GLU A 123 0.41 -1.57 -24.90
C GLU A 123 1.91 -1.53 -24.62
N VAL A 124 2.39 -0.47 -23.95
CA VAL A 124 3.79 -0.40 -23.52
C VAL A 124 4.14 -1.53 -22.56
N VAL A 125 3.26 -1.83 -21.61
CA VAL A 125 3.46 -2.94 -20.64
C VAL A 125 3.54 -4.29 -21.35
N LYS A 126 2.77 -4.53 -22.41
CA LYS A 126 2.83 -5.79 -23.20
C LYS A 126 4.19 -6.01 -23.84
N ALA A 127 4.89 -4.95 -24.20
CA ALA A 127 6.23 -5.02 -24.80
C ALA A 127 7.34 -5.28 -23.77
N LEU A 128 7.05 -5.19 -22.47
CA LEU A 128 8.04 -5.42 -21.40
C LEU A 128 8.27 -6.91 -21.10
N PRO A 129 9.41 -7.28 -20.46
CA PRO A 129 9.71 -8.64 -20.04
C PRO A 129 8.61 -9.29 -19.20
N GLY A 130 8.49 -10.63 -19.29
CA GLY A 130 7.40 -11.38 -18.67
C GLY A 130 7.27 -11.21 -17.15
N ASN A 131 8.39 -11.12 -16.43
CA ASN A 131 8.40 -10.86 -14.99
C ASN A 131 7.80 -9.50 -14.62
N ILE A 132 8.03 -8.48 -15.44
CA ILE A 132 7.47 -7.13 -15.24
C ILE A 132 5.97 -7.14 -15.53
N ARG A 133 5.56 -7.81 -16.61
CA ARG A 133 4.13 -7.99 -16.96
C ARG A 133 3.36 -8.74 -15.87
N MET A 134 3.98 -9.76 -15.25
CA MET A 134 3.37 -10.51 -14.15
C MET A 134 3.13 -9.62 -12.92
N ALA A 135 4.05 -8.70 -12.59
CA ALA A 135 3.85 -7.75 -11.50
C ALA A 135 2.66 -6.82 -11.79
N TRP A 136 2.54 -6.31 -13.01
CA TRP A 136 1.41 -5.49 -13.45
C TRP A 136 0.06 -6.24 -13.39
N SER A 137 0.03 -7.51 -13.79
CA SER A 137 -1.20 -8.30 -13.87
C SER A 137 -1.86 -8.62 -12.53
N LYS A 138 -1.16 -8.40 -11.42
CA LYS A 138 -1.75 -8.55 -10.07
C LYS A 138 -2.87 -7.55 -9.79
N ASN A 139 -2.87 -6.41 -10.47
CA ASN A 139 -3.87 -5.35 -10.31
C ASN A 139 -4.04 -4.86 -8.85
N THR A 140 -2.94 -4.80 -8.11
CA THR A 140 -2.88 -4.41 -6.67
C THR A 140 -1.77 -3.41 -6.43
N ALA A 141 -1.78 -2.73 -5.28
CA ALA A 141 -0.75 -1.76 -4.91
C ALA A 141 0.66 -2.40 -4.85
N ASP A 142 0.80 -3.59 -4.26
CA ASP A 142 2.08 -4.32 -4.20
C ASP A 142 2.57 -4.74 -5.59
N GLY A 143 1.66 -5.16 -6.47
CA GLY A 143 1.96 -5.45 -7.87
C GLY A 143 2.47 -4.22 -8.61
N PHE A 144 1.86 -3.06 -8.40
CA PHE A 144 2.30 -1.80 -8.98
C PHE A 144 3.67 -1.35 -8.48
N ILE A 145 3.93 -1.45 -7.17
CA ILE A 145 5.24 -1.15 -6.58
C ILE A 145 6.31 -2.05 -7.22
N ALA A 146 6.07 -3.36 -7.27
CA ALA A 146 6.98 -4.32 -7.89
C ALA A 146 7.22 -4.03 -9.38
N PHE A 147 6.17 -3.66 -10.12
CA PHE A 147 6.24 -3.24 -11.51
C PHE A 147 7.16 -2.01 -11.69
N CYS A 148 6.94 -0.94 -10.93
CA CYS A 148 7.74 0.28 -11.02
C CYS A 148 9.22 0.04 -10.68
N GLN A 149 9.49 -0.77 -9.66
CA GLN A 149 10.86 -1.17 -9.30
C GLN A 149 11.53 -2.00 -10.40
N ALA A 150 10.82 -2.99 -10.95
CA ALA A 150 11.36 -3.85 -11.98
C ALA A 150 11.64 -3.10 -13.30
N VAL A 151 10.72 -2.19 -13.69
CA VAL A 151 10.91 -1.30 -14.86
C VAL A 151 12.15 -0.44 -14.67
N THR A 152 12.26 0.26 -13.55
CA THR A 152 13.41 1.14 -13.30
C THR A 152 14.71 0.38 -13.18
N ALA A 153 14.73 -0.82 -12.60
CA ALA A 153 15.91 -1.68 -12.54
C ALA A 153 16.33 -2.18 -13.93
N SER A 154 15.39 -2.60 -14.78
CA SER A 154 15.69 -3.05 -16.15
C SER A 154 16.28 -1.95 -17.01
N VAL A 155 15.76 -0.73 -16.85
CA VAL A 155 16.18 0.44 -17.63
C VAL A 155 17.54 0.99 -17.18
N THR A 156 17.85 0.90 -15.88
CA THR A 156 19.13 1.40 -15.33
C THR A 156 20.27 0.37 -15.39
N GLY A 157 20.02 -0.82 -15.95
CA GLY A 157 21.05 -1.88 -16.08
C GLY A 157 21.47 -2.50 -14.74
N THR A 158 20.73 -2.27 -13.66
CA THR A 158 21.03 -2.81 -12.33
C THR A 158 20.53 -4.24 -12.13
N THR A 159 20.01 -4.89 -13.16
CA THR A 159 19.85 -6.35 -13.13
C THR A 159 21.24 -6.99 -13.27
N LYS A 160 21.97 -7.09 -12.15
CA LYS A 160 23.03 -8.10 -12.05
C LYS A 160 22.37 -9.43 -12.41
N SER A 161 22.69 -9.92 -13.60
CA SER A 161 22.47 -11.31 -13.98
C SER A 161 23.08 -12.16 -12.86
N SER A 162 22.25 -12.72 -12.00
CA SER A 162 22.60 -13.84 -11.16
C SER A 162 22.68 -15.05 -12.09
N LYS A 163 23.69 -15.05 -12.96
CA LYS A 163 24.12 -16.24 -13.66
C LYS A 163 24.90 -17.03 -12.62
N ALA A 164 24.23 -17.98 -11.99
CA ALA A 164 24.90 -19.05 -11.26
C ALA A 164 25.88 -19.71 -12.23
N GLU A 165 27.14 -19.51 -11.98
CA GLU A 165 28.24 -20.22 -12.61
C GLU A 165 28.14 -21.65 -12.11
N PRO A 166 28.04 -22.69 -13.01
CA PRO A 166 28.14 -24.09 -12.58
C PRO A 166 29.58 -24.32 -12.19
N GLU A 167 29.84 -24.57 -10.91
CA GLU A 167 31.12 -25.11 -10.43
C GLU A 167 31.47 -26.37 -11.23
N ALA A 168 32.45 -26.22 -12.09
CA ALA A 168 33.14 -27.33 -12.69
C ALA A 168 33.87 -28.12 -11.61
N GLN A 169 33.31 -29.25 -11.22
CA GLN A 169 34.04 -30.28 -10.47
C GLN A 169 35.15 -30.78 -11.33
N GLU A 170 36.35 -30.29 -11.10
CA GLU A 170 37.58 -30.88 -11.60
C GLU A 170 37.86 -32.17 -10.84
N LYS A 171 37.57 -33.29 -11.52
CA LYS A 171 38.08 -34.59 -11.16
C LYS A 171 39.59 -34.54 -11.31
N ASN A 172 40.33 -34.67 -10.25
CA ASN A 172 41.72 -35.13 -10.34
C ASN A 172 41.87 -36.50 -9.68
N SER A 173 42.04 -37.49 -10.55
CA SER A 173 42.54 -38.81 -10.26
C SER A 173 44.04 -38.74 -10.07
N ALA A 174 44.52 -39.26 -8.99
CA ALA A 174 45.75 -40.05 -8.89
C ALA A 174 45.84 -40.64 -7.49
#